data_afe8aaf79c54fd8cbde5ca27b74d7327
#
_entry.id   afe8aaf79c54fd8cbde5ca27b74d7327
#
_cell.length_a   1.000
_cell.length_b   1.000
_cell.length_c   1.000
_cell.angle_alpha   90.00
_cell.angle_beta   90.00
_cell.angle_gamma   90.00
#
_symmetry.space_group_name_H-M   'P 1'
#
loop_
_entity.id
_entity.type
_entity.pdbx_description
1 polymer ?
#
loop_
_entity_poly.entity_id
_entity_poly.type
_entity_poly.pdbx_seq_one_letter_code
_entity_poly.pdbx_strand_id
1 'polypeptide(L)'
;MLAEMHIQQNETPLLTLVKEDNFAKLFDALARQDSMQRDMIESTKKVESLKKELEEKEKLQKIQLVNQENVKKQIIAKSNEKQELINKTKGEEANYRAVVAERENRRAEVMKQQQAEIEAAMRRAGGNSTYVNSLAGDYPWSGGNCYVDGNAMSHGGSNGNGGDGNGYGCRQCASYAAWRAQKETGRSFYGWGNANQFPYTAASAGYAVGSTPRAKALGVISSGYYGHVVYIEEVRGGQVLVAQYNAWHSQDPGWGKFSREWVPANTYDKYIYL
;
A
#
# COMPACT_ATOMS: atom_id res chain seq x y z
N MET A 1 -29.39 4.65 62.90
CA MET A 1 -28.18 3.77 62.82
C MET A 1 -26.92 4.48 63.32
N LEU A 2 -26.43 5.62 62.75
CA LEU A 2 -25.21 6.30 63.25
C LEU A 2 -25.36 6.89 64.67
N ALA A 3 -26.58 7.38 65.03
CA ALA A 3 -26.88 7.93 66.36
C ALA A 3 -26.91 6.83 67.45
N GLU A 4 -27.37 5.63 67.13
CA GLU A 4 -27.41 4.48 68.05
C GLU A 4 -26.03 3.92 68.28
N MET A 5 -25.14 3.97 67.30
CA MET A 5 -23.72 3.54 67.45
C MET A 5 -22.94 4.50 68.39
N HIS A 6 -23.29 5.80 68.41
CA HIS A 6 -22.62 6.78 69.27
C HIS A 6 -22.93 6.62 70.74
N ILE A 7 -24.13 6.09 71.07
CA ILE A 7 -24.53 5.83 72.45
C ILE A 7 -23.80 4.57 73.02
N GLN A 8 -23.53 3.59 72.21
CA GLN A 8 -22.81 2.36 72.65
C GLN A 8 -21.32 2.58 72.85
N GLN A 9 -20.71 3.64 72.22
CA GLN A 9 -19.28 3.92 72.38
C GLN A 9 -18.89 4.57 73.73
N ASN A 10 -19.87 5.08 74.48
CA ASN A 10 -19.57 5.75 75.76
C ASN A 10 -19.80 4.83 76.99
N GLU A 11 -20.28 3.62 76.84
CA GLU A 11 -20.29 2.66 77.94
C GLU A 11 -18.93 2.06 78.14
N THR A 12 -18.25 2.43 79.26
CA THR A 12 -16.95 1.82 79.59
C THR A 12 -17.14 0.34 79.90
N PRO A 13 -16.18 -0.55 79.54
CA PRO A 13 -16.24 -2.00 79.83
C PRO A 13 -16.55 -2.30 81.31
N LEU A 14 -16.18 -1.37 82.21
CA LEU A 14 -16.47 -1.44 83.65
C LEU A 14 -17.99 -1.30 83.93
N LEU A 15 -18.73 -0.48 83.21
CA LEU A 15 -20.16 -0.28 83.39
C LEU A 15 -20.96 -1.51 82.93
N THR A 16 -20.48 -2.19 81.89
CA THR A 16 -21.03 -3.45 81.39
C THR A 16 -20.80 -4.58 82.39
N LEU A 17 -19.67 -4.58 83.08
CA LEU A 17 -19.32 -5.58 84.09
C LEU A 17 -20.20 -5.49 85.33
N VAL A 18 -20.65 -4.28 85.70
CA VAL A 18 -21.56 -4.06 86.85
C VAL A 18 -23.00 -4.40 86.53
N LYS A 19 -23.41 -4.29 85.27
CA LYS A 19 -24.81 -4.57 84.84
C LYS A 19 -25.04 -6.05 84.61
N GLU A 20 -24.02 -6.85 84.33
CA GLU A 20 -24.13 -8.29 84.00
C GLU A 20 -23.33 -9.12 84.99
N ASP A 21 -24.00 -9.87 85.86
CA ASP A 21 -23.35 -10.83 86.83
C ASP A 21 -22.70 -12.06 86.15
N ASN A 22 -22.15 -11.87 84.94
CA ASN A 22 -21.59 -13.00 84.20
C ASN A 22 -20.37 -12.56 83.32
N PHE A 23 -19.20 -12.93 83.76
CA PHE A 23 -17.92 -12.67 83.11
C PHE A 23 -17.87 -13.17 81.64
N ALA A 24 -18.55 -14.27 81.31
CA ALA A 24 -18.64 -14.78 79.93
C ALA A 24 -19.32 -13.81 78.98
N LYS A 25 -20.39 -13.16 79.39
CA LYS A 25 -21.10 -12.18 78.57
C LYS A 25 -20.26 -10.89 78.37
N LEU A 26 -19.43 -10.51 79.35
CA LEU A 26 -18.51 -9.41 79.20
C LEU A 26 -17.45 -9.69 78.14
N PHE A 27 -16.84 -10.92 78.16
CA PHE A 27 -15.88 -11.29 77.17
C PHE A 27 -16.51 -11.36 75.76
N ASP A 28 -17.74 -11.88 75.65
CA ASP A 28 -18.49 -11.86 74.41
C ASP A 28 -18.81 -10.45 73.90
N ALA A 29 -19.14 -9.52 74.79
CA ALA A 29 -19.36 -8.11 74.44
C ALA A 29 -18.07 -7.42 73.94
N LEU A 30 -16.93 -7.65 74.64
CA LEU A 30 -15.60 -7.17 74.23
C LEU A 30 -15.15 -7.77 72.89
N ALA A 31 -15.35 -9.08 72.70
CA ALA A 31 -15.02 -9.74 71.43
C ALA A 31 -15.84 -9.20 70.26
N ARG A 32 -17.14 -8.97 70.48
CA ARG A 32 -18.02 -8.33 69.46
C ARG A 32 -17.58 -6.90 69.17
N GLN A 33 -17.22 -6.11 70.24
CA GLN A 33 -16.77 -4.73 70.06
C GLN A 33 -15.45 -4.72 69.23
N ASP A 34 -14.49 -5.62 69.53
CA ASP A 34 -13.24 -5.77 68.81
C ASP A 34 -13.49 -6.20 67.34
N SER A 35 -14.40 -7.13 67.11
CA SER A 35 -14.82 -7.51 65.75
C SER A 35 -15.41 -6.35 64.98
N MET A 36 -16.34 -5.61 65.60
CA MET A 36 -16.98 -4.44 64.98
C MET A 36 -15.95 -3.34 64.68
N GLN A 37 -14.97 -3.12 65.56
CA GLN A 37 -13.86 -2.16 65.28
C GLN A 37 -13.02 -2.60 64.11
N ARG A 38 -12.67 -3.88 63.98
CA ARG A 38 -11.92 -4.41 62.85
C ARG A 38 -12.71 -4.24 61.56
N ASP A 39 -13.99 -4.62 61.57
CA ASP A 39 -14.89 -4.51 60.40
C ASP A 39 -15.06 -3.05 59.97
N MET A 40 -15.11 -2.12 60.95
CA MET A 40 -15.16 -0.68 60.65
C MET A 40 -13.86 -0.19 59.99
N ILE A 41 -12.69 -0.60 60.55
CA ILE A 41 -11.38 -0.24 59.98
C ILE A 41 -11.25 -0.82 58.56
N GLU A 42 -11.63 -2.05 58.35
CA GLU A 42 -11.59 -2.68 57.03
C GLU A 42 -12.53 -1.97 56.04
N SER A 43 -13.77 -1.71 56.45
CA SER A 43 -14.74 -0.97 55.67
C SER A 43 -14.27 0.42 55.30
N THR A 44 -13.64 1.13 56.26
CA THR A 44 -13.07 2.47 56.01
C THR A 44 -11.95 2.42 55.00
N LYS A 45 -11.02 1.46 55.11
CA LYS A 45 -9.96 1.25 54.11
C LYS A 45 -10.52 0.93 52.74
N LYS A 46 -11.57 0.12 52.68
CA LYS A 46 -12.25 -0.22 51.44
C LYS A 46 -12.91 1.01 50.80
N VAL A 47 -13.56 1.85 51.60
CA VAL A 47 -14.17 3.10 51.12
C VAL A 47 -13.09 4.06 50.58
N GLU A 48 -11.95 4.21 51.31
CA GLU A 48 -10.84 5.01 50.83
C GLU A 48 -10.24 4.49 49.52
N SER A 49 -10.07 3.20 49.38
CA SER A 49 -9.63 2.56 48.12
C SER A 49 -10.59 2.82 46.98
N LEU A 50 -11.87 2.60 47.21
CA LEU A 50 -12.92 2.84 46.22
C LEU A 50 -13.02 4.31 45.82
N LYS A 51 -12.82 5.21 46.77
CA LYS A 51 -12.79 6.67 46.51
C LYS A 51 -11.62 7.03 45.59
N LYS A 52 -10.44 6.50 45.83
CA LYS A 52 -9.28 6.71 44.94
C LYS A 52 -9.53 6.17 43.53
N GLU A 53 -10.08 4.95 43.46
CA GLU A 53 -10.41 4.33 42.16
C GLU A 53 -11.46 5.16 41.40
N LEU A 54 -12.45 5.68 42.10
CA LEU A 54 -13.45 6.55 41.52
C LEU A 54 -12.84 7.86 40.99
N GLU A 55 -11.97 8.51 41.77
CA GLU A 55 -11.28 9.73 41.37
C GLU A 55 -10.39 9.50 40.13
N GLU A 56 -9.72 8.36 40.03
CA GLU A 56 -8.93 7.98 38.85
C GLU A 56 -9.82 7.73 37.62
N LYS A 57 -10.93 7.04 37.82
CA LYS A 57 -11.92 6.80 36.76
C LYS A 57 -12.54 8.10 36.25
N GLU A 58 -12.88 9.02 37.18
CA GLU A 58 -13.37 10.35 36.80
C GLU A 58 -12.37 11.16 35.98
N LYS A 59 -11.07 11.11 36.37
CA LYS A 59 -9.99 11.76 35.59
C LYS A 59 -9.88 11.17 34.20
N LEU A 60 -9.89 9.84 34.08
CA LEU A 60 -9.83 9.15 32.79
C LEU A 60 -11.05 9.47 31.93
N GLN A 61 -12.25 9.49 32.52
CA GLN A 61 -13.48 9.89 31.81
C GLN A 61 -13.39 11.33 31.29
N LYS A 62 -12.89 12.27 32.08
CA LYS A 62 -12.72 13.66 31.64
C LYS A 62 -11.74 13.76 30.45
N ILE A 63 -10.63 13.02 30.51
CA ILE A 63 -9.66 12.95 29.39
C ILE A 63 -10.32 12.35 28.15
N GLN A 64 -11.07 11.26 28.29
CA GLN A 64 -11.79 10.64 27.18
C GLN A 64 -12.84 11.56 26.56
N LEU A 65 -13.59 12.30 27.39
CA LEU A 65 -14.57 13.28 26.90
C LEU A 65 -13.89 14.40 26.08
N VAL A 66 -12.77 14.95 26.58
CA VAL A 66 -12.00 15.97 25.85
C VAL A 66 -11.48 15.41 24.52
N ASN A 67 -10.95 14.18 24.54
CA ASN A 67 -10.49 13.53 23.33
C ASN A 67 -11.63 13.28 22.34
N GLN A 68 -12.78 12.82 22.80
CA GLN A 68 -13.98 12.64 21.97
C GLN A 68 -14.47 13.96 21.35
N GLU A 69 -14.47 15.04 22.13
CA GLU A 69 -14.80 16.37 21.61
C GLU A 69 -13.83 16.85 20.54
N ASN A 70 -12.52 16.63 20.76
CA ASN A 70 -11.48 16.98 19.79
C ASN A 70 -11.62 16.15 18.50
N VAL A 71 -11.85 14.84 18.62
CA VAL A 71 -12.11 13.96 17.47
C VAL A 71 -13.38 14.39 16.73
N LYS A 72 -14.45 14.72 17.47
CA LYS A 72 -15.71 15.22 16.87
C LYS A 72 -15.48 16.53 16.10
N LYS A 73 -14.70 17.47 16.66
CA LYS A 73 -14.33 18.72 15.97
C LYS A 73 -13.54 18.44 14.70
N GLN A 74 -12.57 17.51 14.74
CA GLN A 74 -11.80 17.12 13.57
C GLN A 74 -12.65 16.44 12.49
N ILE A 75 -13.59 15.57 12.88
CA ILE A 75 -14.55 14.94 11.95
C ILE A 75 -15.43 15.99 11.28
N ILE A 76 -15.95 16.96 12.04
CA ILE A 76 -16.78 18.05 11.52
C ILE A 76 -15.95 18.90 10.54
N ALA A 77 -14.71 19.27 10.90
CA ALA A 77 -13.83 20.03 10.03
C ALA A 77 -13.54 19.30 8.72
N LYS A 78 -13.18 18.01 8.80
CA LYS A 78 -12.96 17.17 7.60
C LYS A 78 -14.24 16.95 6.79
N SER A 79 -15.39 16.84 7.45
CA SER A 79 -16.67 16.73 6.75
C SER A 79 -17.02 18.02 5.99
N ASN A 80 -16.75 19.17 6.59
CA ASN A 80 -16.94 20.47 5.94
C ASN A 80 -16.00 20.67 4.78
N GLU A 81 -14.70 20.33 4.96
CA GLU A 81 -13.70 20.33 3.89
C GLU A 81 -14.10 19.43 2.72
N LYS A 82 -14.57 18.20 3.04
CA LYS A 82 -15.10 17.28 2.04
C LYS A 82 -16.32 17.83 1.33
N GLN A 83 -17.24 18.47 2.07
CA GLN A 83 -18.44 19.08 1.49
C GLN A 83 -18.11 20.30 0.63
N GLU A 84 -17.12 21.09 1.03
CA GLU A 84 -16.62 22.21 0.24
C GLU A 84 -15.96 21.70 -1.06
N LEU A 85 -15.17 20.62 -0.96
CA LEU A 85 -14.58 19.93 -2.10
C LEU A 85 -15.67 19.39 -3.05
N ILE A 86 -16.71 18.74 -2.50
CA ILE A 86 -17.88 18.24 -3.25
C ILE A 86 -18.63 19.41 -3.91
N ASN A 87 -18.82 20.52 -3.21
CA ASN A 87 -19.51 21.68 -3.77
C ASN A 87 -18.68 22.39 -4.84
N LYS A 88 -17.36 22.46 -4.66
CA LYS A 88 -16.43 22.92 -5.71
C LYS A 88 -16.46 22.02 -6.95
N THR A 89 -16.62 20.71 -6.75
CA THR A 89 -16.67 19.74 -7.88
C THR A 89 -18.05 19.60 -8.49
N LYS A 90 -19.14 19.94 -7.78
CA LYS A 90 -20.52 19.83 -8.28
C LYS A 90 -20.85 20.79 -9.43
N GLY A 91 -20.11 21.91 -9.57
CA GLY A 91 -20.22 22.81 -10.72
C GLY A 91 -19.34 22.44 -11.92
N GLU A 92 -18.45 21.44 -11.75
CA GLU A 92 -17.34 21.17 -12.66
C GLU A 92 -17.43 19.79 -13.37
N GLU A 93 -18.60 19.14 -13.38
CA GLU A 93 -18.75 17.86 -14.08
C GLU A 93 -18.39 17.98 -15.56
N ALA A 94 -18.73 19.10 -16.18
CA ALA A 94 -18.35 19.40 -17.56
C ALA A 94 -16.83 19.62 -17.69
N ASN A 95 -16.22 20.34 -16.74
CA ASN A 95 -14.77 20.55 -16.71
C ASN A 95 -14.01 19.25 -16.41
N TYR A 96 -14.55 18.42 -15.52
CA TYR A 96 -13.95 17.11 -15.24
C TYR A 96 -14.01 16.18 -16.46
N ARG A 97 -15.16 16.16 -17.15
CA ARG A 97 -15.31 15.42 -18.42
C ARG A 97 -14.37 15.97 -19.49
N ALA A 98 -14.21 17.29 -19.58
CA ALA A 98 -13.27 17.90 -20.50
C ALA A 98 -11.81 17.53 -20.17
N VAL A 99 -11.43 17.55 -18.88
CA VAL A 99 -10.09 17.12 -18.43
C VAL A 99 -9.85 15.65 -18.68
N VAL A 100 -10.85 14.78 -18.45
CA VAL A 100 -10.74 13.35 -18.77
C VAL A 100 -10.59 13.15 -20.27
N ALA A 101 -11.43 13.81 -21.08
CA ALA A 101 -11.33 13.74 -22.55
C ALA A 101 -9.99 14.28 -23.06
N GLU A 102 -9.48 15.37 -22.48
CA GLU A 102 -8.15 15.88 -22.81
C GLU A 102 -7.05 14.88 -22.45
N ARG A 103 -7.13 14.23 -21.28
CA ARG A 103 -6.17 13.20 -20.86
C ARG A 103 -6.23 11.97 -21.77
N GLU A 104 -7.42 11.54 -22.17
CA GLU A 104 -7.61 10.44 -23.11
C GLU A 104 -7.05 10.79 -24.49
N ASN A 105 -7.29 12.00 -24.99
CA ASN A 105 -6.72 12.47 -26.24
C ASN A 105 -5.20 12.58 -26.17
N ARG A 106 -4.66 13.12 -25.07
CA ARG A 106 -3.21 13.17 -24.83
C ARG A 106 -2.58 11.78 -24.75
N ARG A 107 -3.27 10.84 -24.07
CA ARG A 107 -2.85 9.44 -24.04
C ARG A 107 -2.82 8.81 -25.44
N ALA A 108 -3.89 9.01 -26.20
CA ALA A 108 -3.96 8.52 -27.58
C ALA A 108 -2.85 9.11 -28.45
N GLU A 109 -2.56 10.39 -28.30
CA GLU A 109 -1.47 11.05 -29.01
C GLU A 109 -0.10 10.51 -28.63
N VAL A 110 0.16 10.30 -27.32
CA VAL A 110 1.41 9.69 -26.84
C VAL A 110 1.55 8.25 -27.35
N MET A 111 0.48 7.48 -27.36
CA MET A 111 0.49 6.11 -27.92
C MET A 111 0.80 6.14 -29.41
N LYS A 112 0.22 7.09 -30.15
CA LYS A 112 0.51 7.28 -31.58
C LYS A 112 1.95 7.70 -31.83
N GLN A 113 2.51 8.59 -30.99
CA GLN A 113 3.92 8.97 -31.05
C GLN A 113 4.83 7.77 -30.76
N GLN A 114 4.53 7.00 -29.72
CA GLN A 114 5.30 5.80 -29.38
C GLN A 114 5.28 4.78 -30.53
N GLN A 115 4.10 4.55 -31.12
CA GLN A 115 3.97 3.72 -32.31
C GLN A 115 4.84 4.23 -33.43
N ALA A 116 4.75 5.52 -33.77
CA ALA A 116 5.51 6.12 -34.84
C ALA A 116 7.03 6.00 -34.62
N GLU A 117 7.51 6.09 -33.37
CA GLU A 117 8.92 5.92 -33.05
C GLU A 117 9.40 4.49 -33.17
N ILE A 118 8.62 3.50 -32.73
CA ILE A 118 8.92 2.07 -32.93
C ILE A 118 8.97 1.77 -34.43
N GLU A 119 8.00 2.23 -35.20
CA GLU A 119 7.99 2.06 -36.66
C GLU A 119 9.17 2.78 -37.33
N ALA A 120 9.53 3.97 -36.87
CA ALA A 120 10.68 4.70 -37.38
C ALA A 120 12.00 3.98 -37.05
N ALA A 121 12.13 3.39 -35.85
CA ALA A 121 13.27 2.57 -35.50
C ALA A 121 13.39 1.34 -36.42
N MET A 122 12.27 0.65 -36.66
CA MET A 122 12.19 -0.48 -37.59
C MET A 122 12.58 -0.09 -39.03
N ARG A 123 12.03 1.03 -39.52
CA ARG A 123 12.38 1.53 -40.86
C ARG A 123 13.85 1.90 -41.00
N ARG A 124 14.43 2.56 -39.97
CA ARG A 124 15.88 2.88 -39.93
C ARG A 124 16.73 1.61 -39.94
N ALA A 125 16.26 0.58 -39.29
CA ALA A 125 16.92 -0.72 -39.27
C ALA A 125 16.90 -1.44 -40.63
N GLY A 126 16.11 -0.97 -41.58
CA GLY A 126 16.11 -1.46 -42.98
C GLY A 126 15.47 -2.85 -43.15
N GLY A 127 14.67 -3.29 -42.19
CA GLY A 127 14.16 -4.62 -42.21
C GLY A 127 12.66 -4.75 -41.92
N ASN A 128 12.11 -5.88 -42.34
CA ASN A 128 10.76 -6.30 -41.96
C ASN A 128 10.83 -7.17 -40.72
N SER A 129 9.84 -7.06 -39.86
CA SER A 129 9.64 -8.02 -38.81
C SER A 129 9.06 -9.33 -39.36
N THR A 130 9.44 -10.45 -38.78
CA THR A 130 8.81 -11.73 -39.05
C THR A 130 8.15 -12.24 -37.79
N TYR A 131 6.84 -12.16 -37.77
CA TYR A 131 6.03 -12.63 -36.67
C TYR A 131 6.18 -14.14 -36.45
N VAL A 132 6.27 -14.55 -35.20
CA VAL A 132 6.39 -15.96 -34.80
C VAL A 132 5.11 -16.42 -34.12
N ASN A 133 4.73 -15.78 -33.01
CA ASN A 133 3.47 -16.06 -32.30
C ASN A 133 3.17 -14.98 -31.25
N SER A 134 1.99 -15.10 -30.61
CA SER A 134 1.52 -14.24 -29.53
C SER A 134 1.44 -14.96 -28.17
N LEU A 135 2.20 -16.05 -27.97
CA LEU A 135 2.20 -16.83 -26.74
C LEU A 135 3.19 -16.27 -25.73
N ALA A 136 2.69 -15.61 -24.68
CA ALA A 136 3.49 -15.00 -23.64
C ALA A 136 4.16 -16.01 -22.66
N GLY A 137 3.94 -17.32 -22.90
CA GLY A 137 4.50 -18.38 -22.06
C GLY A 137 3.94 -18.36 -20.64
N ASP A 138 4.84 -18.47 -19.68
CA ASP A 138 4.54 -18.49 -18.26
C ASP A 138 4.48 -17.10 -17.60
N TYR A 139 4.35 -16.03 -18.39
CA TYR A 139 4.15 -14.69 -17.87
C TYR A 139 2.85 -14.61 -17.06
N PRO A 140 2.92 -14.31 -15.74
CA PRO A 140 1.80 -14.53 -14.83
C PRO A 140 0.58 -13.64 -15.12
N TRP A 141 0.80 -12.51 -15.80
CA TRP A 141 -0.23 -11.51 -16.05
C TRP A 141 -0.64 -11.45 -17.53
N SER A 142 -0.43 -12.52 -18.27
CA SER A 142 -0.84 -12.62 -19.69
C SER A 142 -2.35 -12.52 -19.89
N GLY A 143 -3.12 -12.92 -18.89
CA GLY A 143 -4.58 -12.78 -18.81
C GLY A 143 -5.03 -12.41 -17.40
N GLY A 144 -6.23 -11.83 -17.25
CA GLY A 144 -6.85 -11.66 -15.94
C GLY A 144 -6.70 -10.28 -15.29
N ASN A 145 -6.84 -10.25 -13.96
CA ASN A 145 -7.12 -9.09 -13.12
C ASN A 145 -5.90 -8.21 -12.83
N CYS A 146 -5.31 -7.63 -13.84
CA CYS A 146 -4.19 -6.73 -13.66
C CYS A 146 -4.30 -5.52 -14.60
N TYR A 147 -4.07 -4.33 -14.08
CA TYR A 147 -4.17 -3.10 -14.85
C TYR A 147 -3.04 -2.99 -15.87
N VAL A 148 -3.41 -2.63 -17.08
CA VAL A 148 -2.49 -2.46 -18.21
C VAL A 148 -1.99 -1.01 -18.31
N ASP A 149 -2.60 -0.08 -17.59
CA ASP A 149 -2.23 1.33 -17.64
C ASP A 149 -0.94 1.65 -16.86
N GLY A 150 -0.38 2.81 -17.12
CA GLY A 150 0.83 3.30 -16.44
C GLY A 150 0.65 3.73 -14.99
N ASN A 151 -0.58 3.63 -14.44
CA ASN A 151 -0.90 4.03 -13.07
C ASN A 151 -0.94 2.84 -12.10
N ALA A 152 -0.18 1.78 -12.38
CA ALA A 152 -0.11 0.59 -11.55
C ALA A 152 0.16 0.90 -10.07
N MET A 153 0.99 1.90 -9.78
CA MET A 153 1.31 2.34 -8.42
C MET A 153 0.09 2.96 -7.71
N SER A 154 -0.78 3.67 -8.42
CA SER A 154 -1.99 4.28 -7.84
C SER A 154 -3.09 3.25 -7.56
N HIS A 155 -3.00 2.07 -8.15
CA HIS A 155 -3.95 0.96 -7.97
C HIS A 155 -3.45 -0.13 -7.01
N GLY A 156 -2.53 0.19 -6.11
CA GLY A 156 -2.02 -0.77 -5.13
C GLY A 156 -0.71 -1.45 -5.51
N GLY A 157 -0.06 -0.98 -6.56
CA GLY A 157 1.35 -1.20 -6.88
C GLY A 157 1.81 -2.65 -6.84
N SER A 158 2.61 -2.98 -5.87
CA SER A 158 3.35 -4.24 -5.79
C SER A 158 2.52 -5.47 -5.42
N ASN A 159 1.25 -5.34 -5.06
CA ASN A 159 0.47 -6.43 -4.44
C ASN A 159 -0.59 -7.07 -5.35
N GLY A 160 -0.50 -6.95 -6.65
CA GLY A 160 -1.31 -7.73 -7.57
C GLY A 160 -2.67 -7.16 -7.96
N ASN A 161 -3.22 -6.21 -7.24
CA ASN A 161 -4.52 -5.62 -7.60
C ASN A 161 -4.43 -4.45 -8.59
N GLY A 162 -3.24 -3.93 -8.83
CA GLY A 162 -3.06 -2.78 -9.70
C GLY A 162 -1.82 -2.85 -10.57
N GLY A 163 -0.89 -3.79 -10.33
CA GLY A 163 0.36 -3.89 -11.06
C GLY A 163 0.97 -5.27 -11.03
N ASP A 164 2.12 -5.39 -11.69
CA ASP A 164 2.87 -6.64 -11.88
C ASP A 164 3.80 -7.01 -10.72
N GLY A 165 3.76 -6.29 -9.62
CA GLY A 165 4.69 -6.46 -8.50
C GLY A 165 6.07 -5.81 -8.71
N ASN A 166 6.43 -5.40 -9.93
CA ASN A 166 7.65 -4.67 -10.26
C ASN A 166 7.42 -3.15 -10.43
N GLY A 167 6.20 -2.69 -10.15
CA GLY A 167 5.84 -1.27 -10.25
C GLY A 167 5.39 -0.84 -11.63
N TYR A 168 5.06 -1.79 -12.52
CA TYR A 168 4.57 -1.51 -13.87
C TYR A 168 3.15 -1.99 -14.06
N GLY A 169 2.44 -1.37 -15.02
CA GLY A 169 1.18 -1.91 -15.53
C GLY A 169 1.42 -3.26 -16.21
N CYS A 170 0.55 -4.22 -15.97
CA CYS A 170 0.65 -5.54 -16.59
C CYS A 170 0.53 -5.46 -18.10
N ARG A 171 1.16 -6.37 -18.77
CA ARG A 171 1.16 -6.41 -20.23
C ARG A 171 1.72 -5.14 -20.88
N GLN A 172 2.63 -4.45 -20.15
CA GLN A 172 3.47 -3.40 -20.68
C GLN A 172 4.84 -3.97 -21.08
N CYS A 173 5.54 -3.30 -21.99
CA CYS A 173 6.90 -3.70 -22.39
C CYS A 173 7.84 -3.75 -21.17
N ALA A 174 7.80 -2.74 -20.30
CA ALA A 174 8.60 -2.68 -19.09
C ALA A 174 8.27 -3.82 -18.11
N SER A 175 6.99 -4.14 -17.93
CA SER A 175 6.57 -5.22 -17.05
C SER A 175 7.10 -6.57 -17.50
N TYR A 176 6.94 -6.89 -18.79
CA TYR A 176 7.44 -8.15 -19.33
C TYR A 176 8.96 -8.25 -19.28
N ALA A 177 9.65 -7.18 -19.67
CA ALA A 177 11.12 -7.12 -19.63
C ALA A 177 11.65 -7.26 -18.20
N ALA A 178 11.06 -6.58 -17.23
CA ALA A 178 11.43 -6.68 -15.82
C ALA A 178 11.22 -8.10 -15.28
N TRP A 179 10.07 -8.71 -15.57
CA TRP A 179 9.78 -10.09 -15.18
C TRP A 179 10.79 -11.08 -15.79
N ARG A 180 11.08 -10.95 -17.08
CA ARG A 180 12.07 -11.82 -17.76
C ARG A 180 13.47 -11.63 -17.16
N ALA A 181 13.89 -10.39 -16.97
CA ALA A 181 15.19 -10.08 -16.40
C ALA A 181 15.32 -10.59 -14.95
N GLN A 182 14.28 -10.47 -14.15
CA GLN A 182 14.24 -11.04 -12.80
C GLN A 182 14.36 -12.56 -12.85
N LYS A 183 13.69 -13.22 -13.79
CA LYS A 183 13.75 -14.67 -13.97
C LYS A 183 15.15 -15.15 -14.37
N GLU A 184 15.84 -14.40 -15.22
CA GLU A 184 17.20 -14.74 -15.67
C GLU A 184 18.26 -14.47 -14.58
N THR A 185 18.10 -13.41 -13.78
CA THR A 185 19.15 -12.93 -12.88
C THR A 185 18.89 -13.22 -11.40
N GLY A 186 17.64 -13.49 -11.03
CA GLY A 186 17.21 -13.57 -9.63
C GLY A 186 17.18 -12.20 -8.91
N ARG A 187 17.49 -11.09 -9.60
CA ARG A 187 17.55 -9.74 -9.04
C ARG A 187 16.29 -8.95 -9.33
N SER A 188 15.93 -8.01 -8.45
CA SER A 188 14.74 -7.16 -8.63
C SER A 188 14.97 -6.12 -9.73
N PHE A 189 13.94 -5.93 -10.55
CA PHE A 189 13.83 -4.88 -11.55
C PHE A 189 12.69 -3.92 -11.22
N TYR A 190 12.40 -3.75 -9.93
CA TYR A 190 11.34 -2.89 -9.44
C TYR A 190 11.66 -1.41 -9.68
N GLY A 191 10.69 -0.68 -10.27
CA GLY A 191 10.74 0.78 -10.34
C GLY A 191 11.85 1.37 -11.23
N TRP A 192 12.29 0.66 -12.30
CA TRP A 192 13.32 1.16 -13.21
C TRP A 192 12.85 2.29 -14.13
N GLY A 193 11.58 2.70 -14.00
CA GLY A 193 10.98 3.78 -14.76
C GLY A 193 10.46 3.36 -16.12
N ASN A 194 10.40 4.31 -17.04
CA ASN A 194 10.02 4.06 -18.44
C ASN A 194 11.11 3.32 -19.19
N ALA A 195 10.77 2.67 -20.30
CA ALA A 195 11.72 1.87 -21.07
C ALA A 195 12.99 2.64 -21.48
N ASN A 196 12.87 3.92 -21.83
CA ASN A 196 14.01 4.78 -22.16
C ASN A 196 14.94 5.06 -20.98
N GLN A 197 14.50 4.83 -19.73
CA GLN A 197 15.29 5.00 -18.52
C GLN A 197 16.04 3.71 -18.14
N PHE A 198 15.62 2.55 -18.65
CA PHE A 198 16.21 1.26 -18.33
C PHE A 198 17.72 1.19 -18.52
N PRO A 199 18.32 1.69 -19.63
CA PRO A 199 19.78 1.62 -19.79
C PRO A 199 20.54 2.39 -18.70
N TYR A 200 19.99 3.53 -18.28
CA TYR A 200 20.59 4.35 -17.23
C TYR A 200 20.49 3.68 -15.85
N THR A 201 19.28 3.22 -15.53
CA THR A 201 19.04 2.52 -14.25
C THR A 201 19.81 1.22 -14.18
N ALA A 202 19.92 0.48 -15.30
CA ALA A 202 20.71 -0.74 -15.39
C ALA A 202 22.18 -0.49 -15.08
N ALA A 203 22.77 0.54 -15.70
CA ALA A 203 24.17 0.91 -15.45
C ALA A 203 24.39 1.27 -13.97
N SER A 204 23.47 2.01 -13.37
CA SER A 204 23.49 2.36 -11.93
C SER A 204 23.34 1.13 -11.03
N ALA A 205 22.61 0.09 -11.49
CA ALA A 205 22.43 -1.18 -10.78
C ALA A 205 23.59 -2.19 -11.04
N GLY A 206 24.63 -1.79 -11.80
CA GLY A 206 25.82 -2.58 -12.07
C GLY A 206 25.68 -3.55 -13.24
N TYR A 207 24.68 -3.37 -14.12
CA TYR A 207 24.60 -4.11 -15.37
C TYR A 207 25.40 -3.42 -16.47
N ALA A 208 26.06 -4.20 -17.29
CA ALA A 208 26.74 -3.67 -18.49
C ALA A 208 25.69 -3.29 -19.55
N VAL A 209 25.89 -2.13 -20.19
CA VAL A 209 25.06 -1.61 -21.27
C VAL A 209 25.92 -1.38 -22.48
N GLY A 210 25.45 -1.80 -23.64
CA GLY A 210 26.18 -1.66 -24.90
C GLY A 210 25.27 -1.56 -26.11
N SER A 211 25.88 -1.67 -27.31
CA SER A 211 25.15 -1.62 -28.60
C SER A 211 25.17 -2.95 -29.36
N THR A 212 25.79 -3.98 -28.81
CA THR A 212 25.89 -5.30 -29.46
C THR A 212 24.78 -6.21 -28.97
N PRO A 213 23.93 -6.79 -29.86
CA PRO A 213 22.86 -7.68 -29.46
C PRO A 213 23.43 -8.97 -28.83
N ARG A 214 22.77 -9.45 -27.78
CA ARG A 214 23.05 -10.76 -27.15
C ARG A 214 21.76 -11.43 -26.79
N ALA A 215 21.69 -12.74 -26.89
CA ALA A 215 20.62 -13.52 -26.31
C ALA A 215 20.59 -13.31 -24.78
N LYS A 216 19.42 -13.35 -24.19
CA LYS A 216 19.18 -13.07 -22.77
C LYS A 216 19.49 -11.63 -22.33
N ALA A 217 19.55 -10.69 -23.26
CA ALA A 217 19.65 -9.26 -22.98
C ALA A 217 18.29 -8.58 -23.09
N LEU A 218 18.21 -7.35 -22.59
CA LEU A 218 17.10 -6.47 -22.92
C LEU A 218 17.54 -5.52 -24.04
N GLY A 219 16.74 -5.45 -25.12
CA GLY A 219 16.91 -4.47 -26.19
C GLY A 219 16.06 -3.25 -25.92
N VAL A 220 16.61 -2.05 -26.11
CA VAL A 220 15.92 -0.79 -25.78
C VAL A 220 15.94 0.16 -26.98
N ILE A 221 14.78 0.74 -27.26
CA ILE A 221 14.61 1.96 -28.05
C ILE A 221 14.53 3.12 -27.07
N SER A 222 15.59 3.93 -27.00
CA SER A 222 15.69 5.01 -26.01
C SER A 222 14.98 6.30 -26.46
N SER A 223 14.61 6.41 -27.73
CA SER A 223 13.87 7.56 -28.26
C SER A 223 12.44 7.57 -27.76
N GLY A 224 11.84 8.76 -27.71
CA GLY A 224 10.47 8.98 -27.35
C GLY A 224 10.19 9.23 -25.86
N TYR A 225 8.93 9.51 -25.57
CA TYR A 225 8.54 9.84 -24.22
C TYR A 225 8.66 8.65 -23.25
N TYR A 226 8.30 7.46 -23.69
CA TYR A 226 8.38 6.22 -22.89
C TYR A 226 9.52 5.31 -23.31
N GLY A 227 9.98 5.38 -24.57
CA GLY A 227 10.84 4.38 -25.17
C GLY A 227 10.11 3.03 -25.37
N HIS A 228 10.90 2.02 -25.70
CA HIS A 228 10.40 0.65 -25.79
C HIS A 228 11.48 -0.33 -25.33
N VAL A 229 11.10 -1.39 -24.64
CA VAL A 229 12.01 -2.42 -24.13
C VAL A 229 11.50 -3.81 -24.43
N VAL A 230 12.38 -4.68 -24.87
CA VAL A 230 12.09 -6.06 -25.25
C VAL A 230 13.07 -7.03 -24.60
N TYR A 231 12.70 -8.29 -24.49
CA TYR A 231 13.63 -9.35 -24.15
C TYR A 231 14.14 -10.04 -25.41
N ILE A 232 15.46 -10.21 -25.50
CA ILE A 232 16.13 -10.87 -26.63
C ILE A 232 16.25 -12.36 -26.33
N GLU A 233 15.57 -13.17 -27.11
CA GLU A 233 15.62 -14.62 -26.96
C GLU A 233 16.79 -15.24 -27.76
N GLU A 234 17.00 -14.76 -28.99
CA GLU A 234 18.01 -15.29 -29.90
C GLU A 234 18.61 -14.17 -30.77
N VAL A 235 19.84 -14.36 -31.21
CA VAL A 235 20.52 -13.47 -32.16
C VAL A 235 21.00 -14.32 -33.35
N ARG A 236 20.61 -13.94 -34.57
CA ARG A 236 21.04 -14.66 -35.79
C ARG A 236 21.00 -13.75 -37.01
N GLY A 237 22.13 -13.76 -37.77
CA GLY A 237 22.18 -13.10 -39.08
C GLY A 237 21.85 -11.60 -39.09
N GLY A 238 22.25 -10.86 -38.06
CA GLY A 238 21.91 -9.43 -37.92
C GLY A 238 20.47 -9.15 -37.45
N GLN A 239 19.74 -10.21 -37.12
CA GLN A 239 18.41 -10.11 -36.52
C GLN A 239 18.40 -10.61 -35.07
N VAL A 240 17.42 -10.19 -34.31
CA VAL A 240 17.14 -10.65 -32.96
C VAL A 240 15.69 -11.18 -32.89
N LEU A 241 15.52 -12.32 -32.23
CA LEU A 241 14.21 -12.80 -31.83
C LEU A 241 13.83 -12.12 -30.54
N VAL A 242 12.76 -11.35 -30.58
CA VAL A 242 12.28 -10.57 -29.43
C VAL A 242 10.98 -11.13 -28.90
N ALA A 243 10.82 -11.03 -27.59
CA ALA A 243 9.58 -11.28 -26.88
C ALA A 243 9.19 -9.98 -26.19
N GLN A 244 7.99 -9.49 -26.45
CA GLN A 244 7.58 -8.13 -26.06
C GLN A 244 6.07 -7.97 -25.93
N TYR A 245 5.68 -6.93 -25.21
CA TYR A 245 4.33 -6.35 -25.26
C TYR A 245 4.36 -4.98 -25.93
N ASN A 246 3.22 -4.56 -26.44
CA ASN A 246 3.03 -3.25 -27.10
C ASN A 246 3.83 -3.08 -28.40
N ALA A 247 4.01 -4.16 -29.16
CA ALA A 247 4.54 -4.08 -30.50
C ALA A 247 3.47 -3.58 -31.49
N TRP A 248 3.75 -2.47 -32.15
CA TRP A 248 2.79 -1.84 -33.04
C TRP A 248 2.94 -2.20 -34.52
N HIS A 249 3.88 -3.04 -34.82
CA HIS A 249 4.22 -3.44 -36.20
C HIS A 249 3.98 -4.91 -36.47
N SER A 250 3.61 -5.70 -35.45
CA SER A 250 3.32 -7.13 -35.59
C SER A 250 1.91 -7.39 -36.10
N GLN A 251 1.62 -8.66 -36.39
CA GLN A 251 0.27 -9.09 -36.81
C GLN A 251 -0.80 -8.97 -35.72
N ASP A 252 -0.38 -8.92 -34.44
CA ASP A 252 -1.25 -8.64 -33.30
C ASP A 252 -0.75 -7.40 -32.53
N PRO A 253 -0.69 -6.25 -33.20
CA PRO A 253 -0.13 -5.04 -32.63
C PRO A 253 -1.08 -4.43 -31.62
N GLY A 254 -0.51 -3.70 -30.69
CA GLY A 254 -1.28 -2.82 -29.85
C GLY A 254 -1.01 -2.94 -28.38
N TRP A 255 -1.72 -2.11 -27.68
CA TRP A 255 -1.62 -1.95 -26.25
C TRP A 255 -2.02 -3.22 -25.49
N GLY A 256 -1.11 -3.73 -24.64
CA GLY A 256 -1.34 -4.93 -23.87
C GLY A 256 -1.32 -6.24 -24.68
N LYS A 257 -0.84 -6.19 -25.92
CA LYS A 257 -0.71 -7.38 -26.78
C LYS A 257 0.73 -7.87 -26.78
N PHE A 258 0.90 -9.18 -26.69
CA PHE A 258 2.19 -9.85 -26.74
C PHE A 258 2.53 -10.27 -28.17
N SER A 259 3.82 -10.14 -28.51
CA SER A 259 4.35 -10.73 -29.76
C SER A 259 5.76 -11.31 -29.56
N ARG A 260 6.05 -12.34 -30.33
CA ARG A 260 7.41 -12.85 -30.61
C ARG A 260 7.68 -12.69 -32.08
N GLU A 261 8.79 -12.08 -32.39
CA GLU A 261 9.12 -11.77 -33.78
C GLU A 261 10.62 -11.58 -34.00
N TRP A 262 11.07 -11.88 -35.21
CA TRP A 262 12.39 -11.53 -35.67
C TRP A 262 12.39 -10.10 -36.15
N VAL A 263 13.30 -9.29 -35.65
CA VAL A 263 13.49 -7.90 -36.07
C VAL A 263 14.98 -7.64 -36.31
N PRO A 264 15.33 -6.64 -37.15
CA PRO A 264 16.73 -6.24 -37.30
C PRO A 264 17.33 -5.82 -35.95
N ALA A 265 18.54 -6.27 -35.65
CA ALA A 265 19.20 -5.98 -34.37
C ALA A 265 19.41 -4.49 -34.13
N ASN A 266 19.65 -3.71 -35.19
CA ASN A 266 19.85 -2.27 -35.12
C ASN A 266 18.52 -1.47 -34.92
N THR A 267 17.40 -2.16 -34.73
CA THR A 267 16.14 -1.55 -34.24
C THR A 267 16.35 -0.96 -32.84
N TYR A 268 17.18 -1.62 -32.01
CA TYR A 268 17.46 -1.22 -30.64
C TYR A 268 18.80 -0.49 -30.57
N ASP A 269 18.80 0.66 -29.93
CA ASP A 269 19.99 1.51 -29.79
C ASP A 269 20.84 1.15 -28.56
N LYS A 270 20.23 0.44 -27.58
CA LYS A 270 20.92 -0.06 -26.39
C LYS A 270 20.53 -1.52 -26.09
N TYR A 271 21.50 -2.24 -25.52
CA TYR A 271 21.31 -3.59 -24.99
C TYR A 271 21.80 -3.63 -23.54
N ILE A 272 20.98 -4.14 -22.65
CA ILE A 272 21.31 -4.36 -21.25
C ILE A 272 21.64 -5.84 -21.08
N TYR A 273 22.85 -6.16 -20.66
CA TYR A 273 23.32 -7.52 -20.51
C TYR A 273 22.98 -8.04 -19.11
N LEU A 274 22.10 -9.04 -19.04
CA LEU A 274 21.62 -9.65 -17.82
C LEU A 274 22.61 -10.66 -17.24
#